data_b256fdc44a94cf9d92af64993dc17037
#
_entry.id   b256fdc44a94cf9d92af64993dc17037
#
_cell.length_a   1.000
_cell.length_b   1.000
_cell.length_c   1.000
_cell.angle_alpha   90.00
_cell.angle_beta   90.00
_cell.angle_gamma   90.00
#
_symmetry.space_group_name_H-M   'P 1'
#
loop_
_entity.id
_entity.type
_entity.pdbx_description
1 polymer ?
#
loop_
_entity_poly.entity_id
_entity_poly.type
_entity_poly.pdbx_seq_one_letter_code
_entity_poly.pdbx_strand_id
1 'polypeptide(L)'
;MYDFKTFAQANLDLIFKDFDRLPQPGAEAFARQFTLQLGGGPSVCPMVLEKLGFRVRLGIFLGQSTVSGLYRQMLQQRCFSSYDVFPTAVSDPEVVTSVFSWQEDR
;
A
#
# COMPACT_ATOMS: atom_id res chain seq x y z
N MET A 1 -22.49 -13.79 -3.30
CA MET A 1 -21.62 -14.72 -2.56
C MET A 1 -20.17 -14.55 -2.95
N TYR A 2 -19.27 -14.63 -1.99
CA TYR A 2 -17.83 -14.46 -2.22
C TYR A 2 -17.13 -15.81 -2.11
N ASP A 3 -16.10 -15.97 -2.95
CA ASP A 3 -15.26 -17.16 -2.90
C ASP A 3 -14.26 -17.08 -1.76
N PHE A 4 -13.79 -15.85 -1.48
CA PHE A 4 -12.82 -15.60 -0.41
C PHE A 4 -13.19 -14.36 0.37
N LYS A 5 -12.94 -14.42 1.67
CA LYS A 5 -12.95 -13.25 2.55
C LYS A 5 -11.57 -13.15 3.17
N THR A 6 -10.95 -12.01 3.02
CA THR A 6 -9.59 -11.79 3.50
C THR A 6 -9.54 -10.55 4.36
N PHE A 7 -8.56 -10.49 5.24
CA PHE A 7 -8.30 -9.33 6.08
C PHE A 7 -6.87 -8.86 5.87
N ALA A 8 -6.69 -7.56 5.79
CA ALA A 8 -5.39 -7.00 5.53
C ALA A 8 -5.13 -5.82 6.45
N GLN A 9 -3.87 -5.65 6.80
CA GLN A 9 -3.39 -4.43 7.39
C GLN A 9 -2.99 -3.49 6.26
N ALA A 10 -3.37 -2.23 6.38
CA ALA A 10 -3.00 -1.24 5.38
C ALA A 10 -1.49 -1.00 5.43
N ASN A 11 -0.84 -1.16 4.30
CA ASN A 11 0.57 -0.88 4.14
C ASN A 11 0.76 -0.06 2.87
N LEU A 12 1.28 1.14 3.03
CA LEU A 12 1.53 2.03 1.92
C LEU A 12 3.03 2.11 1.68
N ASP A 13 3.46 1.77 0.47
CA ASP A 13 4.86 1.83 0.09
C ASP A 13 5.15 3.13 -0.64
N LEU A 14 6.12 3.87 -0.13
CA LEU A 14 6.68 5.05 -0.77
C LEU A 14 7.97 4.61 -1.44
N ILE A 15 7.96 4.55 -2.76
CA ILE A 15 9.08 3.99 -3.51
C ILE A 15 9.82 5.12 -4.21
N PHE A 16 11.07 5.34 -3.81
CA PHE A 16 11.95 6.35 -4.37
C PHE A 16 13.02 5.67 -5.21
N LYS A 17 13.12 6.04 -6.47
CA LYS A 17 14.05 5.41 -7.41
C LYS A 17 14.91 6.44 -8.09
N ASP A 18 16.00 5.96 -8.65
CA ASP A 18 16.91 6.73 -9.49
C ASP A 18 17.49 7.92 -8.74
N PHE A 19 18.11 7.61 -7.62
CA PHE A 19 18.84 8.60 -6.85
C PHE A 19 20.15 8.95 -7.56
N ASP A 20 20.54 10.20 -7.45
CA ASP A 20 21.84 10.63 -7.95
C ASP A 20 22.97 10.10 -7.05
N ARG A 21 22.68 9.82 -5.81
CA ARG A 21 23.62 9.24 -4.86
C ARG A 21 22.87 8.62 -3.69
N LEU A 22 23.56 7.76 -2.96
CA LEU A 22 23.00 7.17 -1.74
C LEU A 22 22.83 8.26 -0.68
N PRO A 23 21.67 8.35 -0.03
CA PRO A 23 21.48 9.31 1.07
C PRO A 23 22.49 9.08 2.19
N GLN A 24 23.07 10.17 2.67
CA GLN A 24 24.02 10.13 3.77
C GLN A 24 23.47 10.91 4.96
N PRO A 25 23.82 10.55 6.20
CA PRO A 25 23.39 11.31 7.36
C PRO A 25 23.78 12.79 7.23
N GLY A 26 22.83 13.68 7.49
CA GLY A 26 23.06 15.11 7.45
C GLY A 26 23.13 15.71 6.05
N ALA A 27 22.90 14.94 5.02
CA ALA A 27 22.91 15.41 3.63
C ALA A 27 21.62 15.07 2.94
N GLU A 28 21.34 15.73 1.83
CA GLU A 28 20.19 15.47 1.01
C GLU A 28 20.57 14.69 -0.23
N ALA A 29 19.67 13.80 -0.66
CA ALA A 29 19.76 13.14 -1.95
C ALA A 29 18.39 13.18 -2.58
N PHE A 30 18.33 13.31 -3.89
CA PHE A 30 17.09 13.47 -4.61
C PHE A 30 16.82 12.28 -5.52
N ALA A 31 15.61 11.75 -5.43
CA ALA A 31 15.15 10.71 -6.34
C ALA A 31 14.48 11.36 -7.54
N ARG A 32 14.70 10.79 -8.72
CA ARG A 32 14.04 11.27 -9.93
C ARG A 32 12.68 10.63 -10.14
N GLN A 33 12.42 9.50 -9.48
CA GLN A 33 11.16 8.78 -9.61
C GLN A 33 10.57 8.48 -8.25
N PHE A 34 9.26 8.62 -8.17
CA PHE A 34 8.50 8.34 -6.95
C PHE A 34 7.22 7.62 -7.30
N THR A 35 6.92 6.56 -6.57
CA THR A 35 5.71 5.78 -6.77
C THR A 35 5.08 5.47 -5.41
N LEU A 36 3.75 5.57 -5.36
CA LEU A 36 2.96 5.08 -4.24
C LEU A 36 2.37 3.73 -4.62
N GLN A 37 2.43 2.79 -3.71
CA GLN A 37 1.95 1.45 -4.00
C GLN A 37 1.29 0.85 -2.76
N LEU A 38 0.16 0.17 -2.97
CA LEU A 38 -0.42 -0.65 -1.91
C LEU A 38 0.50 -1.84 -1.69
N GLY A 39 0.99 -1.99 -0.47
CA GLY A 39 1.94 -3.01 -0.13
C GLY A 39 1.38 -4.06 0.80
N GLY A 40 2.25 -5.01 1.14
CA GLY A 40 1.93 -6.07 2.08
C GLY A 40 1.26 -7.27 1.43
N GLY A 41 1.73 -8.47 1.78
CA GLY A 41 1.19 -9.71 1.27
C GLY A 41 -0.32 -9.85 1.48
N PRO A 42 -0.86 -9.49 2.65
CA PRO A 42 -2.30 -9.60 2.88
C PRO A 42 -3.16 -8.76 1.95
N SER A 43 -2.67 -7.64 1.43
CA SER A 43 -3.44 -6.86 0.45
C SER A 43 -3.14 -7.27 -0.99
N VAL A 44 -1.94 -7.73 -1.27
CA VAL A 44 -1.57 -8.18 -2.63
C VAL A 44 -2.30 -9.46 -3.00
N CYS A 45 -2.41 -10.40 -2.08
CA CYS A 45 -3.08 -11.67 -2.33
C CYS A 45 -4.52 -11.50 -2.80
N PRO A 46 -5.36 -10.69 -2.13
CA PRO A 46 -6.72 -10.45 -2.63
C PRO A 46 -6.76 -9.86 -4.03
N MET A 47 -5.82 -8.98 -4.36
CA MET A 47 -5.77 -8.40 -5.71
C MET A 47 -5.48 -9.47 -6.76
N VAL A 48 -4.58 -10.38 -6.48
CA VAL A 48 -4.26 -11.48 -7.40
C VAL A 48 -5.46 -12.39 -7.57
N LEU A 49 -6.13 -12.76 -6.48
CA LEU A 49 -7.31 -13.61 -6.53
C LEU A 49 -8.42 -12.98 -7.38
N GLU A 50 -8.62 -11.69 -7.23
CA GLU A 50 -9.63 -10.99 -8.00
C GLU A 50 -9.29 -10.97 -9.47
N LYS A 51 -8.02 -10.78 -9.81
CA LYS A 51 -7.57 -10.83 -11.21
C LYS A 51 -7.72 -12.23 -11.81
N LEU A 52 -7.69 -13.26 -10.99
CA LEU A 52 -7.90 -14.63 -11.44
C LEU A 52 -9.37 -14.97 -11.62
N GLY A 53 -10.26 -14.04 -11.33
CA GLY A 53 -11.69 -14.23 -11.55
C GLY A 53 -12.47 -14.65 -10.32
N PHE A 54 -11.85 -14.74 -9.17
CA PHE A 54 -12.55 -15.05 -7.93
C PHE A 54 -13.25 -13.82 -7.38
N ARG A 55 -14.33 -14.05 -6.66
CA ARG A 55 -15.06 -13.00 -5.96
C ARG A 55 -14.47 -12.87 -4.56
N VAL A 56 -13.85 -11.73 -4.29
CA VAL A 56 -13.11 -11.51 -3.06
C VAL A 56 -13.72 -10.35 -2.30
N ARG A 57 -13.90 -10.53 -1.01
CA ARG A 57 -14.27 -9.45 -0.10
C ARG A 57 -13.08 -9.17 0.82
N LEU A 58 -12.58 -7.96 0.73
CA LEU A 58 -11.42 -7.52 1.52
C LEU A 58 -11.90 -6.74 2.73
N GLY A 59 -11.46 -7.16 3.91
CA GLY A 59 -11.61 -6.37 5.12
C GLY A 59 -10.29 -5.66 5.42
N ILE A 60 -10.35 -4.36 5.66
CA ILE A 60 -9.14 -3.57 5.91
C ILE A 60 -9.37 -2.64 7.08
N PHE A 61 -8.34 -2.50 7.93
CA PHE A 61 -8.38 -1.60 9.07
C PHE A 61 -7.77 -0.27 8.69
N LEU A 62 -8.57 0.78 8.75
CA LEU A 62 -8.14 2.13 8.41
C LEU A 62 -8.60 3.10 9.50
N GLY A 63 -7.83 4.16 9.69
CA GLY A 63 -8.16 5.23 10.62
C GLY A 63 -8.69 6.46 9.91
N GLN A 64 -8.41 7.63 10.49
CA GLN A 64 -8.89 8.92 10.00
C GLN A 64 -7.77 9.81 9.47
N SER A 65 -6.55 9.30 9.39
CA SER A 65 -5.40 10.08 8.96
C SER A 65 -5.46 10.38 7.47
N THR A 66 -4.60 11.30 7.05
CA THR A 66 -4.41 11.58 5.62
C THR A 66 -3.94 10.33 4.88
N VAL A 67 -3.09 9.53 5.51
CA VAL A 67 -2.60 8.29 4.91
C VAL A 67 -3.76 7.30 4.71
N SER A 68 -4.63 7.17 5.69
CA SER A 68 -5.83 6.33 5.54
C SER A 68 -6.71 6.78 4.38
N GLY A 69 -6.90 8.09 4.24
CA GLY A 69 -7.66 8.65 3.13
C GLY A 69 -7.05 8.34 1.78
N LEU A 70 -5.74 8.48 1.68
CA LEU A 70 -5.01 8.14 0.47
C LEU A 70 -5.13 6.65 0.14
N TYR A 71 -5.02 5.80 1.15
CA TYR A 71 -5.16 4.36 0.96
C TYR A 71 -6.55 4.00 0.41
N ARG A 72 -7.61 4.61 0.95
CA ARG A 72 -8.97 4.41 0.44
C ARG A 72 -9.07 4.79 -1.03
N GLN A 73 -8.50 5.92 -1.39
CA GLN A 73 -8.51 6.39 -2.77
C GLN A 73 -7.80 5.40 -3.69
N MET A 74 -6.67 4.87 -3.26
CA MET A 74 -5.91 3.91 -4.04
C MET A 74 -6.65 2.58 -4.19
N LEU A 75 -7.35 2.13 -3.16
CA LEU A 75 -8.20 0.93 -3.27
C LEU A 75 -9.26 1.10 -4.34
N GLN A 76 -9.91 2.25 -4.36
CA GLN A 76 -10.94 2.52 -5.37
C GLN A 76 -10.35 2.52 -6.78
N GLN A 77 -9.17 3.10 -6.95
CA GLN A 77 -8.51 3.15 -8.24
C GLN A 77 -8.06 1.78 -8.73
N ARG A 78 -7.75 0.87 -7.80
CA ARG A 78 -7.33 -0.49 -8.14
C ARG A 78 -8.49 -1.43 -8.40
N CYS A 79 -9.70 -0.90 -8.37
CA CYS A 79 -10.90 -1.61 -8.78
C CYS A 79 -11.22 -2.84 -7.93
N PHE A 80 -10.98 -2.75 -6.62
CA PHE A 80 -11.56 -3.74 -5.74
C PHE A 80 -13.08 -3.63 -5.81
N SER A 81 -13.70 -4.69 -6.24
CA SER A 81 -15.15 -4.72 -6.39
C SER A 81 -15.87 -4.63 -5.05
N SER A 82 -15.19 -5.06 -3.98
CA SER A 82 -15.83 -5.10 -2.68
C SER A 82 -14.81 -5.08 -1.56
N TYR A 83 -14.92 -4.11 -0.69
CA TYR A 83 -14.09 -4.06 0.50
C TYR A 83 -14.86 -3.41 1.65
N ASP A 84 -14.49 -3.78 2.87
CA ASP A 84 -15.04 -3.21 4.09
C ASP A 84 -13.93 -2.51 4.86
N VAL A 85 -14.22 -1.30 5.31
CA VAL A 85 -13.32 -0.59 6.21
C VAL A 85 -13.80 -0.82 7.63
N PHE A 86 -12.92 -1.36 8.45
CA PHE A 86 -13.21 -1.59 9.86
C PHE A 86 -12.57 -0.49 10.69
N PRO A 87 -13.35 0.15 11.57
CA PRO A 87 -12.76 1.11 12.50
C PRO A 87 -11.86 0.38 13.49
N THR A 88 -10.89 1.11 14.00
CA THR A 88 -9.94 0.58 14.97
C THR A 88 -9.81 1.55 16.12
N ALA A 89 -9.48 1.04 17.30
CA ALA A 89 -9.17 1.88 18.45
C ALA A 89 -7.87 2.63 18.26
N VAL A 90 -7.02 2.18 17.37
CA VAL A 90 -5.77 2.86 17.02
C VAL A 90 -6.10 3.89 15.94
N SER A 91 -5.68 5.15 16.16
CA SER A 91 -6.03 6.22 15.23
C SER A 91 -5.37 6.05 13.86
N ASP A 92 -4.17 5.51 13.83
CA ASP A 92 -3.40 5.33 12.59
C ASP A 92 -2.87 3.91 12.51
N PRO A 93 -3.71 2.94 12.09
CA PRO A 93 -3.30 1.54 12.04
C PRO A 93 -2.44 1.20 10.83
N GLU A 94 -2.38 2.07 9.84
CA GLU A 94 -1.64 1.82 8.62
C GLU A 94 -0.14 1.89 8.85
N VAL A 95 0.59 1.09 8.09
CA VAL A 95 2.05 1.06 8.08
C VAL A 95 2.52 1.77 6.82
N VAL A 96 3.51 2.63 6.97
CA VAL A 96 4.14 3.32 5.84
C VAL A 96 5.57 2.84 5.74
N THR A 97 5.95 2.37 4.56
CA THR A 97 7.30 1.88 4.29
C THR A 97 7.94 2.76 3.23
N SER A 98 9.16 3.20 3.48
CA SER A 98 9.95 3.92 2.51
C SER A 98 10.96 2.99 1.89
N VAL A 99 11.00 2.94 0.58
CA VAL A 99 11.90 2.09 -0.18
C VAL A 99 12.79 2.98 -1.04
N PHE A 100 14.09 2.78 -0.95
CA PHE A 100 15.08 3.54 -1.71
C PHE A 100 15.80 2.59 -2.65
N SER A 101 15.83 2.94 -3.93
CA SER A 101 16.47 2.12 -4.95
C SER A 101 17.33 2.98 -5.83
N TRP A 102 18.56 2.53 -6.12
CA TRP A 102 19.45 3.19 -7.04
C TRP A 102 20.01 2.15 -8.00
N GLN A 103 20.66 2.64 -9.04
CA GLN A 103 20.88 1.86 -10.25
C GLN A 103 21.55 0.50 -10.07
N GLU A 104 22.37 0.35 -9.06
CA GLU A 104 23.09 -0.90 -8.82
C GLU A 104 22.33 -1.88 -7.95
N ASP A 105 21.17 -1.45 -7.46
CA ASP A 105 20.38 -2.21 -6.52
C ASP A 105 19.14 -2.74 -7.23
N ARG A 106 19.15 -3.98 -7.43
CA ARG A 106 18.05 -4.60 -8.15
C ARG A 106 17.43 -5.69 -7.37
#